data_5f50ee1742fe55609b2dc409b45c404d
#
_entry.id   5f50ee1742fe55609b2dc409b45c404d
#
_cell.length_a   1.000
_cell.length_b   1.000
_cell.length_c   1.000
_cell.angle_alpha   90.00
_cell.angle_beta   90.00
_cell.angle_gamma   90.00
#
_symmetry.space_group_name_H-M   'P 1'
#
loop_
_entity.id
_entity.type
_entity.pdbx_description
1 polymer ?
#
loop_
_entity_poly.entity_id
_entity_poly.type
_entity_poly.pdbx_seq_one_letter_code
_entity_poly.pdbx_strand_id
1 'polypeptide(L)'
;MKVRHDWSHDCTWGVVPYVQESLKHLSDENSNEVLMNGAAWLYEESLRDKYKDYDRKCLLAFWSPCEFTQRKDFYHFDDYEFFTEVYCVCPFTCKFMNDHYGYEKFKYIPYMFTNRSVEEYGNYDADCSWMGSIHGQDHIKSIEVLEKFKYKFMTSQRNTWMHHPYEFQKCTHVFLPNDEKLKQLSKCRSSLSFNMIYMSPSSKKNNFDAFDRFDEGIMPQFKVRTFEIASCKSLLLVKKDPWNLVEDFFEPEKEFIYFENFNELEEIIDDVSKNFEKYEGIVEAAFDRVQDYTAEKIFEYIKQDDKNLITWSNKHV
;
A
#
# COMPACT_ATOMS: atom_id res chain seq x y z
N MET A 1 10.95 -10.58 -19.34
CA MET A 1 10.17 -11.26 -18.29
C MET A 1 8.71 -11.32 -18.69
N LYS A 2 8.05 -12.48 -18.62
CA LYS A 2 6.58 -12.61 -18.78
C LYS A 2 5.88 -12.09 -17.54
N VAL A 3 4.69 -11.52 -17.70
CA VAL A 3 3.84 -11.11 -16.57
C VAL A 3 2.58 -11.96 -16.53
N ARG A 4 2.26 -12.53 -15.38
CA ARG A 4 1.10 -13.39 -15.16
C ARG A 4 0.33 -12.95 -13.93
N HIS A 5 -0.98 -12.86 -14.07
CA HIS A 5 -1.89 -12.50 -13.00
C HIS A 5 -2.81 -13.68 -12.70
N ASP A 6 -2.96 -13.92 -11.41
CA ASP A 6 -3.95 -14.82 -10.88
C ASP A 6 -4.71 -14.11 -9.75
N TRP A 7 -5.65 -13.29 -10.13
CA TRP A 7 -6.55 -12.64 -9.20
C TRP A 7 -7.97 -13.12 -9.50
N SER A 8 -8.44 -14.02 -8.68
CA SER A 8 -9.82 -14.52 -8.71
C SER A 8 -10.84 -13.50 -8.21
N HIS A 9 -10.39 -12.37 -7.68
CA HIS A 9 -11.26 -11.35 -7.08
C HIS A 9 -11.11 -10.02 -7.81
N ASP A 10 -12.26 -9.44 -8.15
CA ASP A 10 -12.39 -8.08 -8.65
C ASP A 10 -12.02 -7.04 -7.57
N CYS A 11 -10.74 -6.88 -7.30
CA CYS A 11 -10.28 -5.76 -6.51
C CYS A 11 -10.37 -4.49 -7.33
N THR A 12 -11.22 -3.57 -6.94
CA THR A 12 -11.40 -2.29 -7.64
C THR A 12 -10.43 -1.22 -7.16
N TRP A 13 -9.84 -1.41 -5.99
CA TRP A 13 -8.87 -0.48 -5.40
C TRP A 13 -7.54 -1.18 -5.08
N GLY A 14 -6.49 -0.35 -4.98
CA GLY A 14 -5.18 -0.80 -4.58
C GLY A 14 -4.29 -1.28 -5.72
N VAL A 15 -3.35 -2.13 -5.40
CA VAL A 15 -2.26 -2.53 -6.31
C VAL A 15 -2.73 -3.31 -7.53
N VAL A 16 -3.79 -4.12 -7.40
CA VAL A 16 -4.24 -5.03 -8.47
C VAL A 16 -4.56 -4.29 -9.77
N PRO A 17 -5.39 -3.23 -9.78
CA PRO A 17 -5.64 -2.48 -11.00
C PRO A 17 -4.35 -1.92 -11.63
N TYR A 18 -3.44 -1.41 -10.80
CA TYR A 18 -2.19 -0.82 -11.28
C TYR A 18 -1.28 -1.85 -11.93
N VAL A 19 -1.09 -3.00 -11.28
CA VAL A 19 -0.26 -4.07 -11.83
C VAL A 19 -0.87 -4.64 -13.11
N GLN A 20 -2.18 -4.88 -13.14
CA GLN A 20 -2.85 -5.43 -14.32
C GLN A 20 -2.73 -4.53 -15.54
N GLU A 21 -2.92 -3.23 -15.37
CA GLU A 21 -2.90 -2.28 -16.49
C GLU A 21 -1.49 -1.98 -16.96
N SER A 22 -0.59 -1.66 -16.02
CA SER A 22 0.75 -1.20 -16.37
C SER A 22 1.66 -2.35 -16.81
N LEU A 23 1.65 -3.47 -16.11
CA LEU A 23 2.61 -4.54 -16.40
C LEU A 23 2.20 -5.44 -17.56
N LYS A 24 0.91 -5.48 -17.93
CA LYS A 24 0.45 -6.29 -19.07
C LYS A 24 1.14 -5.88 -20.38
N HIS A 25 1.35 -4.59 -20.58
CA HIS A 25 2.01 -4.06 -21.78
C HIS A 25 3.52 -4.32 -21.81
N LEU A 26 4.12 -4.56 -20.66
CA LEU A 26 5.54 -4.83 -20.50
C LEU A 26 5.88 -6.34 -20.57
N SER A 27 4.87 -7.21 -20.69
CA SER A 27 5.05 -8.66 -20.75
C SER A 27 5.76 -9.09 -22.04
N ASP A 28 6.92 -9.72 -21.91
CA ASP A 28 7.62 -10.36 -23.01
C ASP A 28 7.29 -11.86 -23.05
N GLU A 29 6.44 -12.26 -23.99
CA GLU A 29 5.97 -13.65 -24.13
C GLU A 29 7.05 -14.65 -24.56
N ASN A 30 8.20 -14.17 -25.05
CA ASN A 30 9.33 -15.03 -25.42
C ASN A 30 10.35 -15.22 -24.28
N SER A 31 10.19 -14.51 -23.19
CA SER A 31 11.12 -14.61 -22.06
C SER A 31 11.03 -15.96 -21.34
N ASN A 32 12.17 -16.45 -20.85
CA ASN A 32 12.26 -17.60 -19.95
C ASN A 32 12.24 -17.18 -18.46
N GLU A 33 11.83 -15.97 -18.19
CA GLU A 33 11.59 -15.44 -16.85
C GLU A 33 10.13 -15.05 -16.68
N VAL A 34 9.56 -15.22 -15.49
CA VAL A 34 8.17 -14.91 -15.22
C VAL A 34 7.99 -14.16 -13.90
N LEU A 35 7.16 -13.11 -13.93
CA LEU A 35 6.66 -12.41 -12.77
C LEU A 35 5.20 -12.80 -12.55
N MET A 36 4.93 -13.43 -11.42
CA MET A 36 3.60 -13.92 -11.03
C MET A 36 3.01 -13.01 -9.97
N ASN A 37 1.78 -12.60 -10.16
CA ASN A 37 1.03 -11.78 -9.22
C ASN A 37 -0.28 -12.48 -8.85
N GLY A 38 -0.46 -12.76 -7.57
CA GLY A 38 -1.64 -13.45 -7.07
C GLY A 38 -1.31 -14.56 -6.06
N ALA A 39 -2.27 -14.89 -5.23
CA ALA A 39 -2.08 -15.86 -4.15
C ALA A 39 -2.22 -17.32 -4.60
N ALA A 40 -2.98 -17.61 -5.66
CA ALA A 40 -3.20 -18.98 -6.12
C ALA A 40 -1.91 -19.66 -6.59
N TRP A 41 -0.90 -18.89 -7.01
CA TRP A 41 0.43 -19.42 -7.37
C TRP A 41 1.13 -20.13 -6.21
N LEU A 42 0.74 -19.88 -4.97
CA LEU A 42 1.31 -20.52 -3.79
C LEU A 42 0.77 -21.93 -3.57
N TYR A 43 -0.51 -22.15 -3.83
CA TYR A 43 -1.19 -23.40 -3.46
C TYR A 43 -1.78 -24.21 -4.64
N GLU A 44 -1.81 -23.65 -5.85
CA GLU A 44 -2.27 -24.37 -7.05
C GLU A 44 -1.10 -24.89 -7.88
N GLU A 45 -0.73 -26.14 -7.68
CA GLU A 45 0.38 -26.78 -8.37
C GLU A 45 0.21 -26.73 -9.90
N SER A 46 -1.04 -26.91 -10.39
CA SER A 46 -1.35 -26.85 -11.82
C SER A 46 -0.99 -25.51 -12.49
N LEU A 47 -1.04 -24.41 -11.75
CA LEU A 47 -0.61 -23.10 -12.25
C LEU A 47 0.91 -23.03 -12.35
N ARG A 48 1.63 -23.62 -11.39
CA ARG A 48 3.10 -23.61 -11.34
C ARG A 48 3.73 -24.53 -12.37
N ASP A 49 3.10 -25.63 -12.71
CA ASP A 49 3.61 -26.63 -13.67
C ASP A 49 3.99 -26.04 -15.02
N LYS A 50 3.28 -25.00 -15.46
CA LYS A 50 3.57 -24.32 -16.74
C LYS A 50 4.91 -23.58 -16.74
N TYR A 51 5.44 -23.25 -15.57
CA TYR A 51 6.61 -22.38 -15.42
C TYR A 51 7.73 -23.04 -14.63
N LYS A 52 7.62 -24.33 -14.31
CA LYS A 52 8.61 -25.06 -13.49
C LYS A 52 10.03 -25.00 -14.04
N ASP A 53 10.16 -25.02 -15.36
CA ASP A 53 11.44 -25.04 -16.06
C ASP A 53 11.96 -23.64 -16.42
N TYR A 54 11.30 -22.57 -15.94
CA TYR A 54 11.77 -21.21 -16.15
C TYR A 54 12.97 -20.88 -15.25
N ASP A 55 13.94 -20.15 -15.80
CA ASP A 55 15.18 -19.82 -15.11
C ASP A 55 14.93 -18.90 -13.91
N ARG A 56 14.02 -17.94 -14.07
CA ARG A 56 13.67 -16.99 -13.02
C ARG A 56 12.16 -16.95 -12.82
N LYS A 57 11.72 -17.23 -11.60
CA LYS A 57 10.32 -17.29 -11.17
C LYS A 57 10.11 -16.33 -10.02
N CYS A 58 9.59 -15.16 -10.32
CA CYS A 58 9.37 -14.09 -9.35
C CYS A 58 7.90 -14.05 -8.91
N LEU A 59 7.66 -13.89 -7.62
CA LEU A 59 6.32 -13.67 -7.06
C LEU A 59 6.19 -12.24 -6.52
N LEU A 60 5.15 -11.54 -6.93
CA LEU A 60 4.70 -10.31 -6.26
C LEU A 60 3.71 -10.69 -5.15
N ALA A 61 4.18 -10.60 -3.91
CA ALA A 61 3.40 -10.91 -2.72
C ALA A 61 2.92 -9.62 -2.04
N PHE A 62 1.79 -9.06 -2.50
CA PHE A 62 1.24 -7.79 -2.01
C PHE A 62 0.33 -7.94 -0.79
N TRP A 63 0.38 -9.07 -0.12
CA TRP A 63 -0.36 -9.25 1.10
C TRP A 63 0.36 -8.68 2.32
N SER A 64 -0.43 -8.33 3.28
CA SER A 64 0.06 -7.75 4.51
C SER A 64 0.81 -8.77 5.37
N PRO A 65 1.74 -8.34 6.24
CA PRO A 65 2.38 -9.23 7.21
C PRO A 65 1.39 -10.04 8.02
N CYS A 66 0.26 -9.44 8.40
CA CYS A 66 -0.77 -10.15 9.16
C CYS A 66 -1.44 -11.28 8.36
N GLU A 67 -1.46 -11.23 7.03
CA GLU A 67 -1.98 -12.32 6.21
C GLU A 67 -1.06 -13.52 6.22
N PHE A 68 0.26 -13.32 6.19
CA PHE A 68 1.23 -14.40 6.35
C PHE A 68 1.07 -15.11 7.69
N THR A 69 0.69 -14.40 8.74
CA THR A 69 0.64 -14.93 10.10
C THR A 69 -0.73 -15.42 10.50
N GLN A 70 -1.79 -14.76 10.04
CA GLN A 70 -3.17 -15.14 10.36
C GLN A 70 -3.63 -16.38 9.61
N ARG A 71 -3.02 -16.69 8.46
CA ARG A 71 -3.40 -17.79 7.58
C ARG A 71 -2.38 -18.92 7.56
N LYS A 72 -1.80 -19.20 8.72
CA LYS A 72 -0.88 -20.32 8.92
C LYS A 72 -1.42 -21.64 8.36
N ASP A 73 -2.73 -21.83 8.38
CA ASP A 73 -3.41 -23.02 7.85
C ASP A 73 -3.68 -22.92 6.33
N PHE A 74 -3.54 -21.73 5.73
CA PHE A 74 -3.80 -21.47 4.32
C PHE A 74 -2.54 -21.43 3.46
N TYR A 75 -1.41 -20.96 4.02
CA TYR A 75 -0.17 -20.83 3.30
C TYR A 75 0.79 -21.90 3.77
N HIS A 76 0.96 -22.91 2.96
CA HIS A 76 2.07 -23.86 3.13
C HIS A 76 3.35 -23.13 2.75
N PHE A 77 4.17 -22.81 3.73
CA PHE A 77 5.40 -22.04 3.51
C PHE A 77 6.40 -22.73 2.58
N ASP A 78 6.34 -24.05 2.48
CA ASP A 78 7.11 -24.86 1.53
C ASP A 78 6.79 -24.49 0.06
N ASP A 79 5.62 -23.93 -0.20
CA ASP A 79 5.21 -23.49 -1.54
C ASP A 79 6.07 -22.37 -2.11
N TYR A 80 6.76 -21.61 -1.26
CA TYR A 80 7.72 -20.60 -1.71
C TYR A 80 8.99 -21.17 -2.33
N GLU A 81 9.29 -22.44 -2.15
CA GLU A 81 10.46 -23.10 -2.77
C GLU A 81 10.41 -23.06 -4.30
N PHE A 82 9.21 -23.02 -4.87
CA PHE A 82 9.03 -22.89 -6.31
C PHE A 82 9.63 -21.60 -6.88
N PHE A 83 9.61 -20.51 -6.11
CA PHE A 83 10.03 -19.19 -6.58
C PHE A 83 11.53 -18.98 -6.36
N THR A 84 12.17 -18.35 -7.34
CA THR A 84 13.55 -17.87 -7.20
C THR A 84 13.62 -16.60 -6.38
N GLU A 85 12.59 -15.74 -6.47
CA GLU A 85 12.48 -14.47 -5.77
C GLU A 85 11.04 -14.21 -5.36
N VAL A 86 10.86 -13.58 -4.18
CA VAL A 86 9.56 -13.16 -3.66
C VAL A 86 9.64 -11.69 -3.24
N TYR A 87 8.84 -10.86 -3.86
CA TYR A 87 8.79 -9.43 -3.59
C TYR A 87 7.63 -9.12 -2.64
N CYS A 88 7.95 -8.64 -1.45
CA CYS A 88 7.00 -8.30 -0.40
C CYS A 88 6.98 -6.79 -0.13
N VAL A 89 5.83 -6.28 0.28
CA VAL A 89 5.61 -4.86 0.61
C VAL A 89 5.87 -4.54 2.10
N CYS A 90 6.51 -5.43 2.83
CA CYS A 90 6.86 -5.24 4.23
C CYS A 90 8.28 -5.74 4.50
N PRO A 91 9.20 -4.85 4.94
CA PRO A 91 10.59 -5.23 5.21
C PRO A 91 10.70 -6.26 6.35
N PHE A 92 9.85 -6.16 7.36
CA PHE A 92 9.85 -7.08 8.50
C PHE A 92 9.41 -8.50 8.08
N THR A 93 8.44 -8.61 7.17
CA THR A 93 8.06 -9.91 6.59
C THR A 93 9.21 -10.51 5.80
N CYS A 94 9.90 -9.74 4.98
CA CYS A 94 11.05 -10.21 4.21
C CYS A 94 12.14 -10.75 5.14
N LYS A 95 12.50 -9.98 6.18
CA LYS A 95 13.47 -10.43 7.17
C LYS A 95 13.01 -11.70 7.88
N PHE A 96 11.77 -11.73 8.37
CA PHE A 96 11.24 -12.90 9.06
C PHE A 96 11.31 -14.16 8.18
N MET A 97 10.86 -14.06 6.93
CA MET A 97 10.85 -15.20 6.01
C MET A 97 12.26 -15.68 5.69
N ASN A 98 13.21 -14.76 5.48
CA ASN A 98 14.59 -15.12 5.23
C ASN A 98 15.25 -15.77 6.48
N ASP A 99 15.09 -15.19 7.65
CA ASP A 99 15.72 -15.68 8.89
C ASP A 99 15.09 -17.00 9.37
N HIS A 100 13.76 -17.11 9.34
CA HIS A 100 13.04 -18.26 9.91
C HIS A 100 13.15 -19.51 9.00
N TYR A 101 13.07 -19.33 7.69
CA TYR A 101 13.10 -20.42 6.72
C TYR A 101 14.48 -20.60 6.05
N GLY A 102 15.45 -19.79 6.41
CA GLY A 102 16.79 -19.82 5.78
C GLY A 102 16.76 -19.41 4.31
N TYR A 103 15.78 -18.60 3.90
CA TYR A 103 15.70 -18.07 2.55
C TYR A 103 16.57 -16.80 2.41
N GLU A 104 17.01 -16.52 1.18
CA GLU A 104 17.65 -15.25 0.79
C GLU A 104 16.85 -14.56 -0.33
N LYS A 105 15.67 -15.08 -0.64
CA LYS A 105 14.88 -14.72 -1.81
C LYS A 105 13.76 -13.72 -1.56
N PHE A 106 13.43 -13.42 -0.29
CA PHE A 106 12.43 -12.41 0.04
C PHE A 106 13.06 -11.02 -0.02
N LYS A 107 12.54 -10.20 -0.93
CA LYS A 107 13.02 -8.83 -1.18
C LYS A 107 11.91 -7.83 -0.90
N TYR A 108 12.25 -6.71 -0.26
CA TYR A 108 11.29 -5.65 0.01
C TYR A 108 11.13 -4.74 -1.20
N ILE A 109 9.90 -4.47 -1.58
CA ILE A 109 9.53 -3.48 -2.58
C ILE A 109 8.33 -2.65 -2.10
N PRO A 110 8.19 -1.38 -2.54
CA PRO A 110 6.98 -0.63 -2.29
C PRO A 110 5.80 -1.20 -3.08
N TYR A 111 4.59 -0.80 -2.70
CA TYR A 111 3.43 -0.99 -3.55
C TYR A 111 3.65 -0.30 -4.90
N MET A 112 3.26 -0.98 -5.96
CA MET A 112 3.23 -0.37 -7.30
C MET A 112 1.96 0.46 -7.46
N PHE A 113 2.06 1.56 -8.17
CA PHE A 113 0.91 2.35 -8.59
C PHE A 113 1.09 2.81 -10.05
N THR A 114 -0.01 3.16 -10.69
CA THR A 114 0.01 3.77 -12.03
C THR A 114 -0.23 5.25 -11.90
N ASN A 115 0.67 6.04 -12.46
CA ASN A 115 0.46 7.48 -12.57
C ASN A 115 -0.61 7.74 -13.63
N ARG A 116 -1.83 7.95 -13.19
CA ARG A 116 -2.92 8.36 -14.07
C ARG A 116 -3.00 9.87 -14.04
N SER A 117 -2.96 10.49 -15.20
CA SER A 117 -3.19 11.92 -15.31
C SER A 117 -4.59 12.24 -14.78
N VAL A 118 -4.64 12.93 -13.67
CA VAL A 118 -5.84 13.59 -13.22
C VAL A 118 -5.95 14.88 -14.04
N GLU A 119 -7.01 15.03 -14.81
CA GLU A 119 -7.15 16.14 -15.76
C GLU A 119 -7.25 17.52 -15.08
N GLU A 120 -7.59 17.57 -13.81
CA GLU A 120 -7.83 18.81 -13.05
C GLU A 120 -7.18 18.77 -11.67
N TYR A 121 -5.98 19.32 -11.56
CA TYR A 121 -5.37 19.62 -10.26
C TYR A 121 -5.74 21.03 -9.77
N GLY A 122 -5.80 21.22 -8.45
CA GLY A 122 -5.96 22.56 -7.84
C GLY A 122 -7.39 23.06 -7.69
N ASN A 123 -8.39 22.37 -8.23
CA ASN A 123 -9.81 22.71 -8.05
C ASN A 123 -10.35 22.09 -6.74
N TYR A 124 -9.82 22.53 -5.61
CA TYR A 124 -10.19 21.96 -4.31
C TYR A 124 -11.62 22.30 -3.91
N ASP A 125 -12.39 21.25 -3.63
CA ASP A 125 -13.77 21.34 -3.14
C ASP A 125 -13.93 20.75 -1.74
N ALA A 126 -12.86 20.21 -1.14
CA ALA A 126 -12.80 19.73 0.22
C ALA A 126 -11.45 20.07 0.88
N ASP A 127 -11.44 20.20 2.20
CA ASP A 127 -10.25 20.54 2.98
C ASP A 127 -9.41 19.28 3.27
N CYS A 128 -10.09 18.15 3.46
CA CYS A 128 -9.43 16.90 3.84
C CYS A 128 -10.18 15.66 3.35
N SER A 129 -9.46 14.53 3.33
CA SER A 129 -10.10 13.27 3.00
C SER A 129 -9.54 12.06 3.74
N TRP A 130 -10.39 11.05 3.85
CA TRP A 130 -10.05 9.68 4.20
C TRP A 130 -10.49 8.74 3.08
N MET A 131 -9.68 7.71 2.78
CA MET A 131 -10.09 6.66 1.86
C MET A 131 -9.75 5.27 2.41
N GLY A 132 -10.70 4.36 2.30
CA GLY A 132 -10.59 2.97 2.75
C GLY A 132 -11.48 2.63 3.92
N SER A 133 -11.27 1.43 4.46
CA SER A 133 -12.06 0.90 5.57
C SER A 133 -11.55 1.34 6.93
N ILE A 134 -12.44 1.28 7.92
CA ILE A 134 -12.13 1.55 9.34
C ILE A 134 -11.72 0.23 10.00
N HIS A 135 -10.52 0.20 10.57
CA HIS A 135 -9.98 -0.98 11.27
C HIS A 135 -9.58 -0.74 12.72
N GLY A 136 -9.64 0.49 13.21
CA GLY A 136 -9.22 0.82 14.57
C GLY A 136 -9.77 2.14 15.09
N GLN A 137 -9.61 2.38 16.39
CA GLN A 137 -10.10 3.59 17.06
C GLN A 137 -9.45 4.87 16.51
N ASP A 138 -8.20 4.81 16.10
CA ASP A 138 -7.53 5.96 15.52
C ASP A 138 -8.14 6.38 14.18
N HIS A 139 -8.64 5.42 13.38
CA HIS A 139 -9.39 5.73 12.18
C HIS A 139 -10.70 6.48 12.50
N ILE A 140 -11.44 5.99 13.52
CA ILE A 140 -12.69 6.63 13.97
C ILE A 140 -12.41 8.06 14.42
N LYS A 141 -11.45 8.24 15.33
CA LYS A 141 -11.07 9.57 15.84
C LYS A 141 -10.59 10.51 14.74
N SER A 142 -9.86 10.00 13.75
CA SER A 142 -9.47 10.80 12.58
C SER A 142 -10.70 11.31 11.83
N ILE A 143 -11.68 10.45 11.58
CA ILE A 143 -12.90 10.84 10.87
C ILE A 143 -13.70 11.84 11.69
N GLU A 144 -13.76 11.70 13.01
CA GLU A 144 -14.39 12.68 13.92
C GLU A 144 -13.71 14.07 13.81
N VAL A 145 -12.39 14.12 13.61
CA VAL A 145 -11.70 15.37 13.30
C VAL A 145 -12.09 15.89 11.93
N LEU A 146 -12.08 15.03 10.89
CA LEU A 146 -12.43 15.44 9.53
C LEU A 146 -13.85 16.03 9.44
N GLU A 147 -14.80 15.54 10.23
CA GLU A 147 -16.19 16.03 10.28
C GLU A 147 -16.33 17.52 10.68
N LYS A 148 -15.29 18.10 11.27
CA LYS A 148 -15.24 19.52 11.62
C LYS A 148 -14.96 20.43 10.41
N PHE A 149 -14.58 19.82 9.27
CA PHE A 149 -14.15 20.48 8.05
C PHE A 149 -15.01 20.03 6.87
N LYS A 150 -14.79 20.62 5.71
CA LYS A 150 -15.34 20.11 4.47
C LYS A 150 -14.55 18.86 4.03
N TYR A 151 -15.11 17.69 4.30
CA TYR A 151 -14.37 16.43 4.16
C TYR A 151 -14.98 15.49 3.13
N LYS A 152 -14.14 14.54 2.67
CA LYS A 152 -14.57 13.38 1.90
C LYS A 152 -14.13 12.10 2.61
N PHE A 153 -15.08 11.19 2.79
CA PHE A 153 -14.79 9.82 3.20
C PHE A 153 -15.21 8.88 2.07
N MET A 154 -14.23 8.19 1.46
CA MET A 154 -14.39 7.42 0.25
C MET A 154 -14.19 5.93 0.50
N THR A 155 -15.05 5.08 -0.10
CA THR A 155 -14.94 3.63 -0.08
C THR A 155 -14.97 3.02 -1.48
N SER A 156 -14.46 1.79 -1.63
CA SER A 156 -14.41 1.11 -2.94
C SER A 156 -15.78 0.68 -3.43
N GLN A 157 -15.91 0.50 -4.74
CA GLN A 157 -17.12 0.06 -5.42
C GLN A 157 -17.63 -1.30 -4.93
N ARG A 158 -16.75 -2.18 -4.47
CA ARG A 158 -17.08 -3.53 -3.94
C ARG A 158 -16.46 -3.71 -2.56
N ASN A 159 -16.78 -2.81 -1.65
CA ASN A 159 -16.28 -2.94 -0.31
C ASN A 159 -17.05 -4.02 0.47
N THR A 160 -16.69 -5.28 0.24
CA THR A 160 -17.17 -6.41 1.03
C THR A 160 -16.61 -6.42 2.45
N TRP A 161 -15.66 -5.53 2.72
CA TRP A 161 -14.92 -5.39 3.98
C TRP A 161 -15.42 -4.25 4.86
N MET A 162 -16.51 -3.58 4.49
CA MET A 162 -17.16 -2.61 5.37
C MET A 162 -17.80 -3.35 6.54
N HIS A 163 -17.05 -3.48 7.61
CA HIS A 163 -17.49 -4.22 8.79
C HIS A 163 -17.95 -3.33 9.93
N HIS A 164 -17.67 -2.02 9.83
CA HIS A 164 -17.97 -1.09 10.90
C HIS A 164 -19.20 -0.24 10.57
N PRO A 165 -20.25 -0.24 11.40
CA PRO A 165 -21.46 0.56 11.16
C PRO A 165 -21.19 2.06 10.96
N TYR A 166 -20.12 2.56 11.58
CA TYR A 166 -19.68 3.94 11.45
C TYR A 166 -19.31 4.31 10.01
N GLU A 167 -18.71 3.39 9.22
CA GLU A 167 -18.39 3.62 7.83
C GLU A 167 -19.61 4.00 7.01
N PHE A 168 -20.72 3.24 7.16
CA PHE A 168 -21.95 3.51 6.43
C PHE A 168 -22.59 4.84 6.77
N GLN A 169 -22.43 5.29 8.03
CA GLN A 169 -23.01 6.53 8.49
C GLN A 169 -22.21 7.76 8.05
N LYS A 170 -20.89 7.62 7.90
CA LYS A 170 -19.95 8.73 7.70
C LYS A 170 -19.37 8.83 6.30
N CYS A 171 -19.47 7.77 5.50
CA CYS A 171 -19.02 7.81 4.12
C CYS A 171 -19.79 8.85 3.31
N THR A 172 -19.05 9.71 2.64
CA THR A 172 -19.61 10.71 1.72
C THR A 172 -19.69 10.19 0.29
N HIS A 173 -18.79 9.24 -0.06
CA HIS A 173 -18.71 8.64 -1.38
C HIS A 173 -18.53 7.13 -1.23
N VAL A 174 -19.56 6.38 -1.54
CA VAL A 174 -19.60 4.93 -1.44
C VAL A 174 -19.44 4.27 -2.82
N PHE A 175 -18.77 3.12 -2.85
CA PHE A 175 -18.64 2.28 -4.04
C PHE A 175 -18.00 2.98 -5.25
N LEU A 176 -17.03 3.86 -5.03
CA LEU A 176 -16.32 4.52 -6.11
C LEU A 176 -15.44 3.55 -6.91
N PRO A 177 -15.44 3.63 -8.24
CA PRO A 177 -14.38 3.09 -9.08
C PRO A 177 -13.03 3.76 -8.77
N ASN A 178 -11.93 3.07 -9.09
CA ASN A 178 -10.59 3.58 -8.77
C ASN A 178 -10.31 4.96 -9.39
N ASP A 179 -10.68 5.18 -10.65
CA ASP A 179 -10.45 6.46 -11.33
C ASP A 179 -11.25 7.60 -10.71
N GLU A 180 -12.51 7.34 -10.36
CA GLU A 180 -13.34 8.33 -9.69
C GLU A 180 -12.80 8.65 -8.28
N LYS A 181 -12.27 7.66 -7.58
CA LYS A 181 -11.57 7.86 -6.30
C LYS A 181 -10.40 8.84 -6.47
N LEU A 182 -9.52 8.61 -7.44
CA LEU A 182 -8.36 9.47 -7.68
C LEU A 182 -8.80 10.90 -8.07
N LYS A 183 -9.84 11.01 -8.91
CA LYS A 183 -10.45 12.31 -9.25
C LYS A 183 -11.03 13.03 -8.02
N GLN A 184 -11.69 12.31 -7.12
CA GLN A 184 -12.19 12.91 -5.89
C GLN A 184 -11.04 13.28 -4.93
N LEU A 185 -9.98 12.49 -4.91
CA LEU A 185 -8.79 12.74 -4.09
C LEU A 185 -8.06 14.02 -4.54
N SER A 186 -7.91 14.25 -5.84
CA SER A 186 -7.26 15.46 -6.38
C SER A 186 -8.01 16.76 -6.09
N LYS A 187 -9.27 16.66 -5.63
CA LYS A 187 -10.09 17.80 -5.21
C LYS A 187 -10.02 18.06 -3.71
N CYS A 188 -9.16 17.35 -2.98
CA CYS A 188 -8.95 17.56 -1.53
C CYS A 188 -7.61 18.25 -1.30
N ARG A 189 -7.59 19.31 -0.46
CA ARG A 189 -6.34 19.98 -0.10
C ARG A 189 -5.39 19.06 0.64
N SER A 190 -5.92 18.22 1.53
CA SER A 190 -5.13 17.25 2.28
C SER A 190 -5.80 15.87 2.34
N SER A 191 -5.01 14.84 2.60
CA SER A 191 -5.52 13.48 2.71
C SER A 191 -4.71 12.64 3.68
N LEU A 192 -5.39 11.79 4.44
CA LEU A 192 -4.78 11.01 5.51
C LEU A 192 -4.22 9.68 5.02
N SER A 193 -3.03 9.32 5.52
CA SER A 193 -2.45 7.99 5.37
C SER A 193 -2.01 7.41 6.72
N PHE A 194 -2.32 6.12 6.89
CA PHE A 194 -1.86 5.30 8.01
C PHE A 194 -1.09 4.12 7.44
N ASN A 195 0.19 3.99 7.78
CA ASN A 195 1.06 2.93 7.29
C ASN A 195 1.19 1.78 8.31
N MET A 196 0.06 1.43 8.91
CA MET A 196 -0.06 0.33 9.87
C MET A 196 -1.37 -0.44 9.68
N ILE A 197 -1.39 -1.66 10.22
CA ILE A 197 -2.58 -2.51 10.31
C ILE A 197 -2.90 -2.73 11.78
N TYR A 198 -4.18 -2.71 12.11
CA TYR A 198 -4.68 -3.06 13.43
C TYR A 198 -5.00 -4.55 13.49
N MET A 199 -4.36 -5.26 14.41
CA MET A 199 -4.61 -6.68 14.63
C MET A 199 -5.83 -6.87 15.53
N SER A 200 -6.70 -7.83 15.18
CA SER A 200 -7.76 -8.24 16.08
C SER A 200 -7.18 -9.07 17.24
N PRO A 201 -7.82 -9.09 18.43
CA PRO A 201 -7.40 -9.95 19.53
C PRO A 201 -7.35 -11.44 19.19
N SER A 202 -8.19 -11.89 18.25
CA SER A 202 -8.19 -13.27 17.76
C SER A 202 -6.96 -13.58 16.88
N SER A 203 -6.39 -12.59 16.24
CA SER A 203 -5.18 -12.75 15.42
C SER A 203 -3.95 -13.08 16.24
N LYS A 204 -3.89 -12.59 17.49
CA LYS A 204 -2.75 -12.88 18.41
C LYS A 204 -2.59 -14.37 18.72
N LYS A 205 -3.67 -15.16 18.68
CA LYS A 205 -3.62 -16.59 19.03
C LYS A 205 -2.99 -17.50 17.97
N ASN A 206 -2.93 -17.02 16.73
CA ASN A 206 -2.48 -17.81 15.58
C ASN A 206 -1.13 -17.32 15.01
N ASN A 207 -0.50 -16.36 15.67
CA ASN A 207 0.73 -15.74 15.19
C ASN A 207 1.96 -16.58 15.51
N PHE A 208 2.97 -16.52 14.64
CA PHE A 208 4.31 -16.95 14.97
C PHE A 208 4.90 -16.05 16.06
N ASP A 209 5.72 -16.60 16.95
CA ASP A 209 6.37 -15.88 18.05
C ASP A 209 7.14 -14.63 17.61
N ALA A 210 7.55 -14.58 16.33
CA ALA A 210 8.22 -13.43 15.74
C ALA A 210 7.36 -12.13 15.72
N PHE A 211 6.05 -12.25 15.87
CA PHE A 211 5.12 -11.12 15.85
C PHE A 211 4.70 -10.63 17.23
N ASP A 212 5.12 -11.30 18.30
CA ASP A 212 5.00 -10.78 19.65
C ASP A 212 5.81 -9.48 19.87
N ARG A 213 6.65 -9.13 18.88
CA ARG A 213 7.40 -7.86 18.88
C ARG A 213 6.54 -6.62 18.63
N PHE A 214 5.35 -6.80 18.06
CA PHE A 214 4.47 -5.68 17.78
C PHE A 214 3.52 -5.48 18.96
N ASP A 215 4.03 -4.78 19.97
CA ASP A 215 3.22 -4.33 21.10
C ASP A 215 2.02 -3.53 20.60
N GLU A 216 0.98 -3.43 21.40
CA GLU A 216 -0.22 -2.62 21.12
C GLU A 216 -1.16 -3.13 20.03
N GLY A 217 -0.88 -4.25 19.36
CA GLY A 217 -1.79 -4.84 18.36
C GLY A 217 -1.80 -4.10 17.02
N ILE A 218 -0.70 -3.43 16.69
CA ILE A 218 -0.47 -2.81 15.38
C ILE A 218 0.72 -3.48 14.69
N MET A 219 0.73 -3.45 13.36
CA MET A 219 1.81 -3.98 12.52
C MET A 219 2.16 -2.99 11.41
N PRO A 220 3.44 -2.93 11.01
CA PRO A 220 3.86 -2.07 9.91
C PRO A 220 3.27 -2.54 8.59
N GLN A 221 2.70 -1.63 7.83
CA GLN A 221 2.33 -1.86 6.44
C GLN A 221 2.31 -0.53 5.69
N PHE A 222 3.24 -0.35 4.76
CA PHE A 222 3.16 0.76 3.83
C PHE A 222 1.91 0.61 2.95
N LYS A 223 1.15 1.68 2.77
CA LYS A 223 -0.11 1.65 2.04
C LYS A 223 0.03 2.32 0.67
N VAL A 224 -0.51 1.70 -0.37
CA VAL A 224 -0.52 2.29 -1.72
C VAL A 224 -1.19 3.68 -1.75
N ARG A 225 -2.14 3.94 -0.86
CA ARG A 225 -2.80 5.25 -0.74
C ARG A 225 -1.81 6.40 -0.46
N THR A 226 -0.68 6.13 0.17
CA THR A 226 0.38 7.13 0.38
C THR A 226 0.89 7.66 -0.95
N PHE A 227 1.13 6.78 -1.93
CA PHE A 227 1.50 7.17 -3.27
C PHE A 227 0.33 7.80 -4.04
N GLU A 228 -0.89 7.28 -3.88
CA GLU A 228 -2.08 7.84 -4.53
C GLU A 228 -2.35 9.29 -4.11
N ILE A 229 -2.19 9.60 -2.81
CA ILE A 229 -2.35 10.95 -2.29
C ILE A 229 -1.34 11.90 -2.95
N ALA A 230 -0.05 11.53 -2.94
CA ALA A 230 1.00 12.32 -3.57
C ALA A 230 0.77 12.49 -5.08
N SER A 231 0.38 11.43 -5.79
CA SER A 231 0.11 11.48 -7.23
C SER A 231 -1.12 12.33 -7.61
N CYS A 232 -2.02 12.56 -6.66
CA CYS A 232 -3.20 13.40 -6.85
C CYS A 232 -2.99 14.86 -6.44
N LYS A 233 -1.77 15.28 -6.07
CA LYS A 233 -1.46 16.62 -5.58
C LYS A 233 -2.33 17.05 -4.39
N SER A 234 -2.63 16.13 -3.51
CA SER A 234 -3.21 16.39 -2.20
C SER A 234 -2.11 16.35 -1.15
N LEU A 235 -2.10 17.26 -0.19
CA LEU A 235 -1.10 17.24 0.89
C LEU A 235 -1.19 15.94 1.67
N LEU A 236 -0.09 15.21 1.70
CA LEU A 236 0.01 13.93 2.38
C LEU A 236 0.18 14.14 3.88
N LEU A 237 -0.87 13.85 4.67
CA LEU A 237 -0.84 13.85 6.13
C LEU A 237 -0.70 12.41 6.64
N VAL A 238 0.39 12.11 7.33
CA VAL A 238 0.71 10.77 7.77
C VAL A 238 0.59 10.64 9.28
N LYS A 239 -0.19 9.68 9.76
CA LYS A 239 -0.15 9.32 11.19
C LYS A 239 1.22 8.76 11.51
N LYS A 240 1.90 9.36 12.48
CA LYS A 240 3.21 8.88 12.94
C LYS A 240 3.07 7.44 13.45
N ASP A 241 3.91 6.56 12.95
CA ASP A 241 3.99 5.16 13.36
C ASP A 241 5.37 4.84 13.95
N PRO A 242 5.52 3.77 14.75
CA PRO A 242 6.80 3.46 15.40
C PRO A 242 7.94 3.12 14.45
N TRP A 243 7.64 2.80 13.19
CA TRP A 243 8.63 2.32 12.21
C TRP A 243 9.00 3.38 11.18
N ASN A 244 8.22 4.48 11.10
CA ASN A 244 8.42 5.55 10.12
C ASN A 244 8.54 5.06 8.68
N LEU A 245 7.73 4.07 8.28
CA LEU A 245 7.82 3.42 6.96
C LEU A 245 7.72 4.40 5.80
N VAL A 246 7.03 5.51 5.97
CA VAL A 246 6.89 6.53 4.93
C VAL A 246 8.23 7.18 4.59
N GLU A 247 9.16 7.24 5.55
CA GLU A 247 10.48 7.86 5.37
C GLU A 247 11.42 7.04 4.46
N ASP A 248 11.04 5.81 4.12
CA ASP A 248 11.73 5.05 3.08
C ASP A 248 11.51 5.65 1.68
N PHE A 249 10.43 6.40 1.50
CA PHE A 249 9.96 6.87 0.20
C PHE A 249 9.87 8.39 0.11
N PHE A 250 9.58 9.07 1.21
CA PHE A 250 9.35 10.52 1.29
C PHE A 250 10.13 11.14 2.44
N GLU A 251 10.51 12.40 2.27
CA GLU A 251 11.21 13.20 3.27
C GLU A 251 10.21 14.01 4.10
N PRO A 252 10.22 13.87 5.46
CA PRO A 252 9.31 14.61 6.32
C PRO A 252 9.51 16.12 6.20
N GLU A 253 8.45 16.89 6.36
CA GLU A 253 8.36 18.36 6.25
C GLU A 253 8.70 18.93 4.86
N LYS A 254 9.13 18.09 3.94
CA LYS A 254 9.47 18.45 2.56
C LYS A 254 8.54 17.83 1.52
N GLU A 255 8.10 16.59 1.77
CA GLU A 255 7.26 15.82 0.84
C GLU A 255 5.97 15.33 1.52
N PHE A 256 5.90 15.40 2.85
CA PHE A 256 4.68 15.10 3.62
C PHE A 256 4.77 15.70 5.02
N ILE A 257 3.65 15.70 5.75
CA ILE A 257 3.58 16.15 7.14
C ILE A 257 3.09 15.02 8.05
N TYR A 258 3.80 14.80 9.16
CA TYR A 258 3.34 13.94 10.23
C TYR A 258 2.28 14.62 11.12
N PHE A 259 1.43 13.80 11.71
CA PHE A 259 0.68 14.16 12.91
C PHE A 259 0.79 13.02 13.95
N GLU A 260 1.00 13.38 15.20
CA GLU A 260 1.18 12.44 16.31
C GLU A 260 -0.12 12.17 17.05
N ASN A 261 -0.99 13.18 17.12
CA ASN A 261 -2.27 13.11 17.82
C ASN A 261 -3.38 13.86 17.08
N PHE A 262 -4.61 13.71 17.55
CA PHE A 262 -5.79 14.22 16.84
C PHE A 262 -6.00 15.73 17.01
N ASN A 263 -5.46 16.36 18.08
CA ASN A 263 -5.49 17.80 18.22
C ASN A 263 -4.54 18.43 17.19
N GLU A 264 -3.34 17.88 17.04
CA GLU A 264 -2.39 18.31 16.02
C GLU A 264 -2.95 18.12 14.60
N LEU A 265 -3.63 16.98 14.34
CA LEU A 265 -4.31 16.77 13.06
C LEU A 265 -5.33 17.87 12.78
N GLU A 266 -6.14 18.25 13.78
CA GLU A 266 -7.13 19.32 13.66
C GLU A 266 -6.47 20.66 13.35
N GLU A 267 -5.40 21.02 14.05
CA GLU A 267 -4.64 22.26 13.85
C GLU A 267 -4.02 22.31 12.44
N ILE A 268 -3.44 21.20 11.97
CA ILE A 268 -2.87 21.13 10.63
C ILE A 268 -3.95 21.30 9.56
N ILE A 269 -5.08 20.60 9.67
CA ILE A 269 -6.16 20.73 8.68
C ILE A 269 -6.76 22.16 8.70
N ASP A 270 -6.88 22.77 9.87
CA ASP A 270 -7.37 24.13 9.98
C ASP A 270 -6.42 25.12 9.28
N ASP A 271 -5.10 25.00 9.48
CA ASP A 271 -4.12 25.86 8.78
C ASP A 271 -4.10 25.56 7.26
N VAL A 272 -4.12 24.30 6.85
CA VAL A 272 -4.20 23.91 5.44
C VAL A 272 -5.45 24.48 4.76
N SER A 273 -6.58 24.49 5.45
CA SER A 273 -7.85 25.01 4.89
C SER A 273 -7.79 26.51 4.61
N LYS A 274 -7.02 27.27 5.39
CA LYS A 274 -6.91 28.73 5.35
C LYS A 274 -5.71 29.25 4.56
N ASN A 275 -4.62 28.48 4.54
CA ASN A 275 -3.30 28.93 4.08
C ASN A 275 -2.62 27.87 3.20
N PHE A 276 -3.36 27.26 2.29
CA PHE A 276 -2.87 26.12 1.46
C PHE A 276 -1.61 26.46 0.66
N GLU A 277 -1.44 27.69 0.26
CA GLU A 277 -0.28 28.19 -0.48
C GLU A 277 1.06 27.94 0.22
N LYS A 278 1.07 27.84 1.55
CA LYS A 278 2.27 27.47 2.34
C LYS A 278 2.72 26.04 2.10
N TYR A 279 1.81 25.17 1.65
CA TYR A 279 2.01 23.74 1.50
C TYR A 279 2.22 23.31 0.06
N GLU A 280 2.01 24.19 -0.93
CA GLU A 280 2.15 23.86 -2.36
C GLU A 280 3.52 23.29 -2.69
N GLY A 281 4.59 23.81 -2.08
CA GLY A 281 5.94 23.28 -2.28
C GLY A 281 6.12 21.83 -1.80
N ILE A 282 5.47 21.47 -0.68
CA ILE A 282 5.46 20.09 -0.16
C ILE A 282 4.67 19.18 -1.10
N VAL A 283 3.52 19.65 -1.56
CA VAL A 283 2.65 18.88 -2.49
C VAL A 283 3.37 18.59 -3.81
N GLU A 284 4.02 19.60 -4.40
CA GLU A 284 4.77 19.42 -5.65
C GLU A 284 5.97 18.51 -5.46
N ALA A 285 6.73 18.64 -4.36
CA ALA A 285 7.84 17.76 -4.06
C ALA A 285 7.41 16.30 -3.89
N ALA A 286 6.27 16.04 -3.20
CA ALA A 286 5.69 14.71 -3.07
C ALA A 286 5.24 14.14 -4.42
N PHE A 287 4.62 14.98 -5.26
CA PHE A 287 4.18 14.60 -6.60
C PHE A 287 5.36 14.20 -7.48
N ASP A 288 6.45 14.96 -7.45
CA ASP A 288 7.68 14.63 -8.20
C ASP A 288 8.32 13.34 -7.67
N ARG A 289 8.41 13.21 -6.35
CA ARG A 289 9.01 12.02 -5.70
C ARG A 289 8.28 10.73 -6.06
N VAL A 290 6.95 10.74 -6.05
CA VAL A 290 6.18 9.52 -6.29
C VAL A 290 6.35 8.95 -7.70
N GLN A 291 6.79 9.75 -8.67
CA GLN A 291 7.07 9.29 -10.04
C GLN A 291 8.17 8.22 -10.08
N ASP A 292 9.00 8.10 -9.03
CA ASP A 292 10.02 7.08 -8.94
C ASP A 292 9.48 5.69 -8.58
N TYR A 293 8.21 5.60 -8.17
CA TYR A 293 7.57 4.36 -7.68
C TYR A 293 6.44 3.86 -8.58
N THR A 294 6.38 4.30 -9.84
CA THR A 294 5.40 3.76 -10.78
C THR A 294 5.62 2.27 -11.04
N ALA A 295 4.55 1.57 -11.41
CA ALA A 295 4.62 0.13 -11.67
C ALA A 295 5.67 -0.21 -12.74
N GLU A 296 5.81 0.63 -13.77
CA GLU A 296 6.79 0.48 -14.83
C GLU A 296 8.23 0.56 -14.30
N LYS A 297 8.52 1.57 -13.47
CA LYS A 297 9.86 1.71 -12.87
C LYS A 297 10.19 0.55 -11.93
N ILE A 298 9.25 0.16 -11.06
CA ILE A 298 9.44 -0.99 -10.17
C ILE A 298 9.65 -2.28 -10.98
N PHE A 299 8.92 -2.46 -12.07
CA PHE A 299 9.11 -3.61 -12.95
C PHE A 299 10.50 -3.64 -13.61
N GLU A 300 11.01 -2.50 -14.07
CA GLU A 300 12.37 -2.42 -14.62
C GLU A 300 13.43 -2.76 -13.56
N TYR A 301 13.26 -2.33 -12.32
CA TYR A 301 14.13 -2.75 -11.21
C TYR A 301 14.09 -4.27 -10.98
N ILE A 302 12.90 -4.87 -10.96
CA ILE A 302 12.75 -6.32 -10.84
C ILE A 302 13.47 -7.03 -11.99
N LYS A 303 13.34 -6.55 -13.23
CA LYS A 303 14.00 -7.14 -14.40
C LYS A 303 15.53 -7.10 -14.32
N GLN A 304 16.07 -6.00 -13.81
CA GLN A 304 17.53 -5.78 -13.72
C GLN A 304 18.17 -6.46 -12.51
N ASP A 305 17.38 -7.07 -11.63
CA ASP A 305 17.82 -7.56 -10.31
C ASP A 305 18.63 -6.47 -9.56
N ASP A 306 18.12 -5.24 -9.58
CA ASP A 306 18.80 -4.09 -9.02
C ASP A 306 18.85 -4.18 -7.50
N LYS A 307 20.04 -4.46 -6.98
CA LYS A 307 20.27 -4.57 -5.53
C LYS A 307 20.05 -3.26 -4.77
N ASN A 308 20.00 -2.12 -5.46
CA ASN A 308 19.75 -0.81 -4.84
C ASN A 308 18.30 -0.67 -4.36
N LEU A 309 17.36 -1.43 -4.94
CA LEU A 309 15.99 -1.51 -4.41
C LEU A 309 15.96 -2.09 -3.00
N ILE A 310 16.91 -2.93 -2.66
CA ILE A 310 17.02 -3.66 -1.39
C ILE A 310 17.54 -2.74 -0.26
N THR A 311 18.09 -1.57 -0.58
CA THR A 311 18.64 -0.65 0.44
C THR A 311 17.60 -0.07 1.39
N TRP A 312 16.32 -0.12 1.01
CA TRP A 312 15.21 0.27 1.91
C TRP A 312 15.08 -0.64 3.13
N SER A 313 15.37 -1.93 2.99
CA SER A 313 15.29 -2.89 4.09
C SER A 313 16.33 -2.68 5.19
N ASN A 314 17.44 -2.00 4.88
CA ASN A 314 18.56 -1.87 5.82
C ASN A 314 18.36 -0.77 6.89
N LYS A 315 17.35 0.09 6.74
CA LYS A 315 17.06 1.14 7.75
C LYS A 315 16.26 0.62 8.95
N HIS A 316 15.51 -0.45 8.77
CA HIS A 316 14.57 -0.96 9.77
C HIS A 316 14.94 -2.34 10.33
N VAL A 317 16.10 -2.88 9.93
CA VAL A 317 16.47 -4.27 10.26
C VAL A 317 17.78 -4.31 11.02
#